data_4b74bfc71b74c71a938cb274e6b793b2
#
_entry.id   4b74bfc71b74c71a938cb274e6b793b2
#
_cell.length_a   1.000
_cell.length_b   1.000
_cell.length_c   1.000
_cell.angle_alpha   90.00
_cell.angle_beta   90.00
_cell.angle_gamma   90.00
#
_symmetry.space_group_name_H-M   'P 1'
#
loop_
_entity.id
_entity.type
_entity.pdbx_description
1 polymer ?
#
loop_
_entity_poly.entity_id
_entity_poly.type
_entity_poly.pdbx_seq_one_letter_code
_entity_poly.pdbx_strand_id
1 'polypeptide(L)'
;MSCWDTIADYGLRSLGIGERLLPRSDFTLCQQFTLIGSGMIWNVYFGVLALTAGFFLATALALGKASRRRLLRKPSEWFIFIFRGSPLFIQLFFAYFLFLGLKSNVPAFAPLTSAWMGALLVLFLNTAAYSAEIFYGALQSIPKGDLDAADAYAISGWARFRRIIWPTMLR
;
A
#
# COMPACT_ATOMS: atom_id res chain seq x y z
N MET A 1 39.41 0.06 -4.66
CA MET A 1 38.53 -0.94 -4.00
C MET A 1 38.08 -1.93 -5.05
N SER A 2 38.14 -3.22 -4.75
CA SER A 2 37.54 -4.22 -5.64
C SER A 2 36.01 -4.11 -5.62
N CYS A 3 35.35 -4.64 -6.64
CA CYS A 3 33.88 -4.64 -6.65
C CYS A 3 33.29 -5.44 -5.47
N TRP A 4 34.00 -6.48 -5.04
CA TRP A 4 33.60 -7.29 -3.90
C TRP A 4 33.66 -6.53 -2.58
N ASP A 5 34.71 -5.75 -2.35
CA ASP A 5 34.85 -4.89 -1.16
C ASP A 5 33.70 -3.87 -1.12
N THR A 6 33.35 -3.29 -2.28
CA THR A 6 32.23 -2.35 -2.39
C THR A 6 30.89 -3.00 -2.02
N ILE A 7 30.64 -4.22 -2.46
CA ILE A 7 29.40 -4.95 -2.11
C ILE A 7 29.38 -5.29 -0.62
N ALA A 8 30.49 -5.71 -0.04
CA ALA A 8 30.58 -6.03 1.37
C ALA A 8 30.35 -4.81 2.26
N ASP A 9 30.93 -3.65 1.89
CA ASP A 9 30.84 -2.43 2.71
C ASP A 9 29.52 -1.67 2.54
N TYR A 10 28.94 -1.68 1.34
CA TYR A 10 27.77 -0.83 1.01
C TYR A 10 26.49 -1.60 0.67
N GLY A 11 26.54 -2.92 0.47
CA GLY A 11 25.39 -3.71 0.01
C GLY A 11 24.20 -3.68 0.98
N LEU A 12 24.45 -3.66 2.28
CA LEU A 12 23.42 -3.62 3.33
C LEU A 12 23.34 -2.28 4.07
N ARG A 13 23.96 -1.22 3.54
CA ARG A 13 23.98 0.10 4.19
C ARG A 13 22.58 0.67 4.46
N SER A 14 21.62 0.37 3.62
CA SER A 14 20.23 0.79 3.78
C SER A 14 19.58 0.24 5.05
N LEU A 15 20.06 -0.91 5.54
CA LEU A 15 19.64 -1.52 6.80
C LEU A 15 20.47 -1.03 8.00
N GLY A 16 21.42 -0.12 7.78
CA GLY A 16 22.32 0.38 8.83
C GLY A 16 23.53 -0.51 9.09
N ILE A 17 23.78 -1.50 8.23
CA ILE A 17 24.92 -2.41 8.29
C ILE A 17 25.96 -1.94 7.26
N GLY A 18 27.21 -1.73 7.69
CA GLY A 18 28.29 -1.25 6.85
C GLY A 18 28.48 0.27 6.86
N GLU A 19 29.31 0.78 5.94
CA GLU A 19 29.64 2.19 5.86
C GLU A 19 28.50 3.03 5.31
N ARG A 20 28.22 4.17 5.97
CA ARG A 20 27.16 5.10 5.57
C ARG A 20 27.64 6.25 4.70
N LEU A 21 28.94 6.47 4.63
CA LEU A 21 29.51 7.58 3.87
C LEU A 21 29.25 7.37 2.37
N LEU A 22 28.67 8.38 1.75
CA LEU A 22 28.50 8.41 0.31
C LEU A 22 29.90 8.48 -0.33
N PRO A 23 30.20 7.62 -1.29
CA PRO A 23 31.41 7.77 -2.08
C PRO A 23 31.45 9.15 -2.78
N ARG A 24 32.62 9.62 -3.15
CA ARG A 24 32.82 10.86 -3.91
C ARG A 24 32.12 10.78 -5.28
N SER A 25 32.01 11.92 -5.97
CA SER A 25 31.20 12.12 -7.19
C SER A 25 31.49 11.17 -8.38
N ASP A 26 32.64 10.49 -8.37
CA ASP A 26 33.05 9.61 -9.48
C ASP A 26 32.78 8.14 -9.14
N PHE A 27 31.52 7.76 -9.25
CA PHE A 27 31.09 6.39 -8.98
C PHE A 27 31.51 5.42 -10.08
N THR A 28 32.20 4.36 -9.70
CA THR A 28 32.37 3.21 -10.60
C THR A 28 31.01 2.52 -10.84
N LEU A 29 30.84 1.83 -11.97
CA LEU A 29 29.62 1.08 -12.26
C LEU A 29 29.23 0.12 -11.13
N CYS A 30 30.24 -0.55 -10.53
CA CYS A 30 30.01 -1.44 -9.40
C CYS A 30 29.40 -0.72 -8.19
N GLN A 31 29.91 0.47 -7.86
CA GLN A 31 29.37 1.28 -6.77
C GLN A 31 27.93 1.73 -7.06
N GLN A 32 27.65 2.15 -8.28
CA GLN A 32 26.30 2.54 -8.68
C GLN A 32 25.31 1.39 -8.51
N PHE A 33 25.61 0.20 -9.02
CA PHE A 33 24.75 -0.97 -8.88
C PHE A 33 24.59 -1.41 -7.42
N THR A 34 25.63 -1.35 -6.61
CA THR A 34 25.57 -1.70 -5.19
C THR A 34 24.65 -0.72 -4.42
N LEU A 35 24.76 0.58 -4.71
CA LEU A 35 23.92 1.60 -4.08
C LEU A 35 22.46 1.47 -4.47
N ILE A 36 22.17 1.25 -5.76
CA ILE A 36 20.82 0.99 -6.26
C ILE A 36 20.28 -0.28 -5.64
N GLY A 37 21.03 -1.38 -5.64
CA GLY A 37 20.64 -2.65 -5.04
C GLY A 37 20.33 -2.53 -3.55
N SER A 38 21.14 -1.80 -2.79
CA SER A 38 20.84 -1.57 -1.36
C SER A 38 19.57 -0.76 -1.15
N GLY A 39 19.26 0.20 -2.03
CA GLY A 39 18.01 0.96 -2.01
C GLY A 39 16.77 0.12 -2.37
N MET A 40 16.92 -0.88 -3.25
CA MET A 40 15.82 -1.78 -3.63
C MET A 40 15.27 -2.58 -2.45
N ILE A 41 16.07 -2.86 -1.42
CA ILE A 41 15.62 -3.56 -0.20
C ILE A 41 14.44 -2.82 0.42
N TRP A 42 14.53 -1.50 0.55
CA TRP A 42 13.44 -0.68 1.08
C TRP A 42 12.23 -0.63 0.15
N ASN A 43 12.43 -0.59 -1.16
CA ASN A 43 11.31 -0.62 -2.11
C ASN A 43 10.53 -1.94 -2.02
N VAL A 44 11.24 -3.07 -1.94
CA VAL A 44 10.60 -4.39 -1.76
C VAL A 44 9.89 -4.46 -0.40
N TYR A 45 10.53 -4.01 0.67
CA TYR A 45 9.95 -4.00 2.01
C TYR A 45 8.66 -3.16 2.07
N PHE A 46 8.69 -1.91 1.57
CA PHE A 46 7.50 -1.06 1.52
C PHE A 46 6.42 -1.63 0.61
N GLY A 47 6.80 -2.17 -0.56
CA GLY A 47 5.87 -2.82 -1.48
C GLY A 47 5.14 -3.98 -0.82
N VAL A 48 5.87 -4.90 -0.19
CA VAL A 48 5.27 -6.07 0.50
C VAL A 48 4.35 -5.63 1.63
N LEU A 49 4.78 -4.69 2.48
CA LEU A 49 3.95 -4.21 3.59
C LEU A 49 2.71 -3.46 3.10
N ALA A 50 2.87 -2.55 2.13
CA ALA A 50 1.76 -1.79 1.58
C ALA A 50 0.74 -2.68 0.86
N LEU A 51 1.21 -3.68 0.09
CA LEU A 51 0.35 -4.63 -0.60
C LEU A 51 -0.40 -5.54 0.38
N THR A 52 0.30 -6.13 1.34
CA THR A 52 -0.32 -7.06 2.29
C THR A 52 -1.34 -6.37 3.20
N ALA A 53 -0.96 -5.26 3.82
CA ALA A 53 -1.89 -4.50 4.65
C ALA A 53 -2.99 -3.83 3.80
N GLY A 54 -2.60 -3.27 2.64
CA GLY A 54 -3.50 -2.65 1.68
C GLY A 54 -4.57 -3.58 1.14
N PHE A 55 -4.25 -4.86 0.97
CA PHE A 55 -5.20 -5.88 0.53
C PHE A 55 -6.41 -6.02 1.47
N PHE A 56 -6.19 -6.04 2.78
CA PHE A 56 -7.29 -6.13 3.75
C PHE A 56 -8.15 -4.85 3.75
N LEU A 57 -7.52 -3.70 3.72
CA LEU A 57 -8.25 -2.43 3.64
C LEU A 57 -9.00 -2.29 2.31
N ALA A 58 -8.38 -2.68 1.19
CA ALA A 58 -8.99 -2.68 -0.13
C ALA A 58 -10.25 -3.55 -0.19
N THR A 59 -10.18 -4.75 0.40
CA THR A 59 -11.33 -5.65 0.49
C THR A 59 -12.45 -5.02 1.29
N ALA A 60 -12.15 -4.42 2.44
CA ALA A 60 -13.14 -3.73 3.27
C ALA A 60 -13.78 -2.54 2.52
N LEU A 61 -12.97 -1.73 1.82
CA LEU A 61 -13.44 -0.60 1.02
C LEU A 61 -14.31 -1.04 -0.17
N ALA A 62 -13.94 -2.11 -0.87
CA ALA A 62 -14.70 -2.66 -1.99
C ALA A 62 -16.07 -3.17 -1.52
N LEU A 63 -16.10 -3.92 -0.42
CA LEU A 63 -17.35 -4.39 0.19
C LEU A 63 -18.19 -3.23 0.73
N GLY A 64 -17.55 -2.23 1.32
CA GLY A 64 -18.21 -0.99 1.77
C GLY A 64 -18.86 -0.25 0.61
N LYS A 65 -18.15 -0.08 -0.50
CA LYS A 65 -18.64 0.55 -1.74
C LYS A 65 -19.79 -0.23 -2.36
N ALA A 66 -19.75 -1.57 -2.32
CA ALA A 66 -20.81 -2.44 -2.80
C ALA A 66 -22.06 -2.49 -1.87
N SER A 67 -21.95 -1.96 -0.64
CA SER A 67 -23.00 -2.04 0.37
C SER A 67 -24.23 -1.20 0.00
N ARG A 68 -25.42 -1.72 0.31
CA ARG A 68 -26.68 -0.97 0.23
C ARG A 68 -26.78 0.12 1.31
N ARG A 69 -26.02 0.00 2.40
CA ARG A 69 -26.04 0.97 3.51
C ARG A 69 -25.22 2.20 3.15
N ARG A 70 -25.85 3.37 3.08
CA ARG A 70 -25.22 4.66 2.74
C ARG A 70 -24.05 5.00 3.66
N LEU A 71 -24.13 4.61 4.96
CA LEU A 71 -23.09 4.86 5.97
C LEU A 71 -21.77 4.11 5.70
N LEU A 72 -21.80 2.99 4.98
CA LEU A 72 -20.60 2.25 4.56
C LEU A 72 -20.15 2.67 3.16
N ARG A 73 -21.12 2.86 2.26
CA ARG A 73 -20.83 3.16 0.87
C ARG A 73 -20.17 4.52 0.69
N LYS A 74 -20.74 5.57 1.28
CA LYS A 74 -20.25 6.94 1.07
C LYS A 74 -18.82 7.16 1.57
N PRO A 75 -18.41 6.76 2.78
CA PRO A 75 -17.02 6.88 3.20
C PRO A 75 -16.04 6.10 2.31
N SER A 76 -16.43 4.89 1.86
CA SER A 76 -15.60 4.10 0.95
C SER A 76 -15.44 4.79 -0.42
N GLU A 77 -16.50 5.32 -1.00
CA GLU A 77 -16.48 6.09 -2.25
C GLU A 77 -15.56 7.31 -2.12
N TRP A 78 -15.71 8.10 -1.03
CA TRP A 78 -14.91 9.29 -0.78
C TRP A 78 -13.41 8.96 -0.58
N PHE A 79 -13.11 7.91 0.19
CA PHE A 79 -11.74 7.47 0.39
C PHE A 79 -11.09 7.10 -0.95
N ILE A 80 -11.75 6.26 -1.73
CA ILE A 80 -11.26 5.83 -3.03
C ILE A 80 -11.08 7.04 -3.98
N PHE A 81 -12.05 7.95 -4.00
CA PHE A 81 -12.01 9.15 -4.83
C PHE A 81 -10.81 10.05 -4.49
N ILE A 82 -10.58 10.34 -3.21
CA ILE A 82 -9.48 11.22 -2.76
C ILE A 82 -8.12 10.61 -3.13
N PHE A 83 -7.89 9.35 -2.76
CA PHE A 83 -6.58 8.72 -2.96
C PHE A 83 -6.28 8.37 -4.41
N ARG A 84 -7.28 8.09 -5.24
CA ARG A 84 -7.08 7.86 -6.68
C ARG A 84 -7.08 9.16 -7.50
N GLY A 85 -7.78 10.17 -7.03
CA GLY A 85 -7.91 11.44 -7.72
C GLY A 85 -6.71 12.38 -7.57
N SER A 86 -5.77 12.07 -6.68
CA SER A 86 -4.58 12.89 -6.44
C SER A 86 -3.28 12.12 -6.76
N PRO A 87 -2.25 12.78 -7.33
CA PRO A 87 -0.95 12.18 -7.57
C PRO A 87 -0.29 11.73 -6.25
N LEU A 88 0.33 10.56 -6.25
CA LEU A 88 1.01 9.99 -5.07
C LEU A 88 2.02 10.98 -4.45
N PHE A 89 2.77 11.68 -5.30
CA PHE A 89 3.75 12.67 -4.84
C PHE A 89 3.11 13.79 -3.99
N ILE A 90 1.96 14.31 -4.44
CA ILE A 90 1.21 15.34 -3.70
C ILE A 90 0.71 14.77 -2.37
N GLN A 91 0.24 13.52 -2.35
CA GLN A 91 -0.19 12.85 -1.11
C GLN A 91 0.95 12.72 -0.10
N LEU A 92 2.17 12.38 -0.55
CA LEU A 92 3.36 12.31 0.31
C LEU A 92 3.69 13.65 0.95
N PHE A 93 3.72 14.72 0.15
CA PHE A 93 3.98 16.07 0.66
C PHE A 93 2.90 16.55 1.62
N PHE A 94 1.63 16.39 1.24
CA PHE A 94 0.51 16.78 2.08
C PHE A 94 0.53 16.05 3.42
N ALA A 95 0.75 14.74 3.42
CA ALA A 95 0.84 13.95 4.64
C ALA A 95 2.00 14.40 5.53
N TYR A 96 3.17 14.65 4.94
CA TYR A 96 4.33 15.13 5.69
C TYR A 96 4.05 16.47 6.39
N PHE A 97 3.53 17.46 5.67
CA PHE A 97 3.23 18.77 6.24
C PHE A 97 2.07 18.72 7.26
N LEU A 98 1.06 17.88 6.99
CA LEU A 98 -0.05 17.65 7.92
C LEU A 98 0.47 17.08 9.24
N PHE A 99 1.28 16.02 9.20
CA PHE A 99 1.82 15.42 10.42
C PHE A 99 2.82 16.32 11.14
N LEU A 100 3.59 17.10 10.39
CA LEU A 100 4.48 18.09 10.98
C LEU A 100 3.70 19.16 11.76
N GLY A 101 2.59 19.64 11.21
CA GLY A 101 1.71 20.60 11.91
C GLY A 101 0.97 19.98 13.10
N LEU A 102 0.53 18.72 12.99
CA LEU A 102 -0.15 18.02 14.08
C LEU A 102 0.77 17.63 15.23
N LYS A 103 2.04 17.35 14.96
CA LYS A 103 3.04 16.96 15.96
C LYS A 103 3.16 17.97 17.10
N SER A 104 3.00 19.26 16.81
CA SER A 104 3.08 20.32 17.83
C SER A 104 1.98 20.20 18.88
N ASN A 105 0.78 19.74 18.50
CA ASN A 105 -0.39 19.63 19.36
C ASN A 105 -0.60 18.22 19.90
N VAL A 106 -0.19 17.20 19.13
CA VAL A 106 -0.37 15.79 19.49
C VAL A 106 0.93 15.03 19.23
N PRO A 107 1.76 14.80 20.27
CA PRO A 107 3.07 14.13 20.15
C PRO A 107 2.99 12.71 19.54
N ALA A 108 1.83 12.04 19.62
CA ALA A 108 1.62 10.71 19.03
C ALA A 108 1.82 10.69 17.50
N PHE A 109 1.72 11.82 16.80
CA PHE A 109 2.00 11.91 15.36
C PHE A 109 3.49 12.08 15.02
N ALA A 110 4.37 12.22 16.01
CA ALA A 110 5.81 12.39 15.78
C ALA A 110 6.44 11.26 14.91
N PRO A 111 6.13 9.98 15.09
CA PRO A 111 6.68 8.92 14.24
C PRO A 111 6.30 9.07 12.76
N LEU A 112 5.11 9.59 12.44
CA LEU A 112 4.62 9.78 11.08
C LEU A 112 5.32 10.92 10.33
N THR A 113 6.06 11.77 11.03
CA THR A 113 6.93 12.79 10.40
C THR A 113 8.26 12.21 9.91
N SER A 114 8.59 10.97 10.27
CA SER A 114 9.74 10.28 9.70
C SER A 114 9.47 9.91 8.23
N ALA A 115 10.48 10.08 7.37
CA ALA A 115 10.32 9.87 5.94
C ALA A 115 9.81 8.45 5.60
N TRP A 116 10.32 7.43 6.30
CA TRP A 116 9.94 6.04 6.02
C TRP A 116 8.53 5.69 6.53
N MET A 117 8.15 6.14 7.73
CA MET A 117 6.83 5.83 8.29
C MET A 117 5.73 6.60 7.55
N GLY A 118 5.96 7.89 7.26
CA GLY A 118 5.03 8.70 6.48
C GLY A 118 4.84 8.16 5.07
N ALA A 119 5.95 7.77 4.40
CA ALA A 119 5.89 7.16 3.07
C ALA A 119 5.14 5.81 3.09
N LEU A 120 5.43 4.94 4.07
CA LEU A 120 4.75 3.65 4.19
C LEU A 120 3.24 3.82 4.38
N LEU A 121 2.82 4.77 5.24
CA LEU A 121 1.39 5.04 5.46
C LEU A 121 0.71 5.51 4.16
N VAL A 122 1.31 6.46 3.45
CA VAL A 122 0.71 6.98 2.21
C VAL A 122 0.66 5.90 1.13
N LEU A 123 1.74 5.12 0.96
CA LEU A 123 1.76 3.99 0.03
C LEU A 123 0.69 2.95 0.36
N PHE A 124 0.53 2.62 1.64
CA PHE A 124 -0.52 1.71 2.11
C PHE A 124 -1.92 2.22 1.74
N LEU A 125 -2.25 3.49 2.06
CA LEU A 125 -3.57 4.07 1.79
C LEU A 125 -3.83 4.19 0.28
N ASN A 126 -2.83 4.61 -0.49
CA ASN A 126 -2.92 4.72 -1.95
C ASN A 126 -3.13 3.34 -2.59
N THR A 127 -2.30 2.35 -2.24
CA THR A 127 -2.43 0.97 -2.73
C THR A 127 -3.80 0.39 -2.40
N ALA A 128 -4.29 0.61 -1.18
CA ALA A 128 -5.62 0.16 -0.76
C ALA A 128 -6.73 0.78 -1.62
N ALA A 129 -6.64 2.07 -1.95
CA ALA A 129 -7.65 2.74 -2.76
C ALA A 129 -7.70 2.21 -4.21
N TYR A 130 -6.52 2.01 -4.83
CA TYR A 130 -6.44 1.45 -6.19
C TYR A 130 -6.92 0.00 -6.23
N SER A 131 -6.47 -0.83 -5.29
CA SER A 131 -6.88 -2.23 -5.20
C SER A 131 -8.38 -2.37 -4.88
N ALA A 132 -8.95 -1.47 -4.07
CA ALA A 132 -10.37 -1.47 -3.76
C ALA A 132 -11.24 -1.28 -5.01
N GLU A 133 -10.83 -0.45 -5.95
CA GLU A 133 -11.56 -0.26 -7.20
C GLU A 133 -11.49 -1.50 -8.10
N ILE A 134 -10.33 -2.16 -8.15
CA ILE A 134 -10.16 -3.43 -8.88
C ILE A 134 -11.08 -4.50 -8.26
N PHE A 135 -11.06 -4.63 -6.94
CA PHE A 135 -11.92 -5.59 -6.23
C PHE A 135 -13.41 -5.27 -6.39
N TYR A 136 -13.76 -3.99 -6.40
CA TYR A 136 -15.14 -3.57 -6.65
C TYR A 136 -15.58 -3.92 -8.08
N GLY A 137 -14.71 -3.73 -9.07
CA GLY A 137 -14.96 -4.19 -10.45
C GLY A 137 -15.17 -5.70 -10.53
N ALA A 138 -14.32 -6.47 -9.83
CA ALA A 138 -14.47 -7.92 -9.73
C ALA A 138 -15.78 -8.35 -9.04
N LEU A 139 -16.23 -7.62 -8.00
CA LEU A 139 -17.54 -7.86 -7.39
C LEU A 139 -18.71 -7.63 -8.37
N GLN A 140 -18.59 -6.63 -9.22
CA GLN A 140 -19.63 -6.33 -10.22
C GLN A 140 -19.67 -7.34 -11.38
N SER A 141 -18.57 -8.05 -11.63
CA SER A 141 -18.50 -9.08 -12.67
C SER A 141 -19.15 -10.41 -12.28
N ILE A 142 -19.54 -10.58 -11.00
CA ILE A 142 -20.21 -11.80 -10.53
C ILE A 142 -21.56 -11.92 -11.22
N PRO A 143 -21.86 -13.03 -11.94
CA PRO A 143 -23.14 -13.24 -12.58
C PRO A 143 -24.29 -13.21 -11.58
N LYS A 144 -25.37 -12.50 -11.92
CA LYS A 144 -26.55 -12.44 -11.03
C LYS A 144 -27.10 -13.85 -10.73
N GLY A 145 -27.06 -14.76 -11.74
CA GLY A 145 -27.49 -16.15 -11.56
C GLY A 145 -26.76 -16.89 -10.44
N ASP A 146 -25.45 -16.63 -10.25
CA ASP A 146 -24.68 -17.26 -9.17
C ASP A 146 -25.12 -16.72 -7.80
N LEU A 147 -25.50 -15.45 -7.75
CA LEU A 147 -26.02 -14.82 -6.52
C LEU A 147 -27.45 -15.32 -6.21
N ASP A 148 -28.29 -15.45 -7.24
CA ASP A 148 -29.66 -15.96 -7.11
C ASP A 148 -29.65 -17.45 -6.73
N ALA A 149 -28.74 -18.24 -7.29
CA ALA A 149 -28.55 -19.64 -6.92
C ALA A 149 -28.09 -19.75 -5.44
N ALA A 150 -27.16 -18.87 -5.00
CA ALA A 150 -26.77 -18.84 -3.59
C ALA A 150 -27.94 -18.55 -2.66
N ASP A 151 -28.82 -17.63 -3.04
CA ASP A 151 -30.01 -17.29 -2.27
C ASP A 151 -31.02 -18.47 -2.24
N ALA A 152 -31.19 -19.20 -3.36
CA ALA A 152 -32.03 -20.39 -3.44
C ALA A 152 -31.54 -21.53 -2.54
N TYR A 153 -30.22 -21.67 -2.38
CA TYR A 153 -29.60 -22.64 -1.46
C TYR A 153 -29.43 -22.09 -0.02
N ALA A 154 -30.02 -20.94 0.31
CA ALA A 154 -29.89 -20.25 1.59
C ALA A 154 -28.42 -19.99 2.02
N ILE A 155 -27.50 -19.86 1.04
CA ILE A 155 -26.10 -19.53 1.29
C ILE A 155 -26.01 -18.01 1.52
N SER A 156 -25.90 -17.60 2.78
CA SER A 156 -25.86 -16.18 3.17
C SER A 156 -24.63 -15.82 3.98
N GLY A 157 -24.40 -14.52 4.19
CA GLY A 157 -23.36 -13.99 5.05
C GLY A 157 -21.95 -14.46 4.71
N TRP A 158 -21.23 -14.98 5.71
CA TRP A 158 -19.83 -15.41 5.56
C TRP A 158 -19.67 -16.59 4.60
N ALA A 159 -20.61 -17.52 4.56
CA ALA A 159 -20.57 -18.66 3.63
C ALA A 159 -20.63 -18.18 2.17
N ARG A 160 -21.50 -17.22 1.85
CA ARG A 160 -21.60 -16.58 0.53
C ARG A 160 -20.31 -15.86 0.16
N PHE A 161 -19.75 -15.08 1.10
CA PHE A 161 -18.48 -14.39 0.89
C PHE A 161 -17.38 -15.38 0.56
N ARG A 162 -17.16 -16.39 1.39
CA ARG A 162 -16.04 -17.34 1.25
C ARG A 162 -16.15 -18.24 0.02
N ARG A 163 -17.36 -18.69 -0.35
CA ARG A 163 -17.55 -19.70 -1.41
C ARG A 163 -17.78 -19.10 -2.80
N ILE A 164 -18.32 -17.88 -2.88
CA ILE A 164 -18.74 -17.26 -4.14
C ILE A 164 -17.96 -15.97 -4.38
N ILE A 165 -18.08 -14.99 -3.46
CA ILE A 165 -17.57 -13.66 -3.65
C ILE A 165 -16.03 -13.67 -3.68
N TRP A 166 -15.42 -14.24 -2.64
CA TRP A 166 -13.97 -14.26 -2.50
C TRP A 166 -13.22 -14.96 -3.64
N PRO A 167 -13.59 -16.17 -4.08
CA PRO A 167 -12.93 -16.81 -5.21
C PRO A 167 -13.07 -16.04 -6.52
N THR A 168 -14.21 -15.36 -6.71
CA THR A 168 -14.44 -14.55 -7.92
C THR A 168 -13.61 -13.27 -7.91
N MET A 169 -13.42 -12.64 -6.74
CA MET A 169 -12.57 -11.46 -6.60
C MET A 169 -11.07 -11.74 -6.85
N LEU A 170 -10.63 -12.98 -6.69
CA LEU A 170 -9.24 -13.38 -6.86
C LEU A 170 -8.88 -13.83 -8.29
N ARG A 171 -9.85 -13.93 -9.19
CA ARG A 171 -9.67 -14.25 -10.61
C ARG A 171 -9.56 -13.00 -11.46
#